data_e6b5796011be86c28c8d8f0210d5797f
#
_entry.id   e6b5796011be86c28c8d8f0210d5797f
#
_cell.length_a   1.000
_cell.length_b   1.000
_cell.length_c   1.000
_cell.angle_alpha   90.00
_cell.angle_beta   90.00
_cell.angle_gamma   90.00
#
_symmetry.space_group_name_H-M   'P 1'
#
loop_
_entity.id
_entity.type
_entity.pdbx_description
1 polymer ?
#
loop_
_entity_poly.entity_id
_entity_poly.type
_entity_poly.pdbx_seq_one_letter_code
_entity_poly.pdbx_strand_id
1 'polypeptide(L)'
;MEREPLSPELDELWRRLWTEWQDNDEEDVVLDSAKLEELEEEIPALGGRVKTALAYLQRARYVQYRSGVGGEGIEPILYDVYEPR
;
A
#
# COMPACT_ATOMS: atom_id res chain seq x y z
N MET A 1 -20.46 -3.16 -7.08
CA MET A 1 -20.42 -2.48 -5.76
C MET A 1 -19.38 -1.38 -5.77
N GLU A 2 -19.80 -0.18 -5.45
CA GLU A 2 -18.88 0.95 -5.43
C GLU A 2 -17.99 0.93 -4.20
N ARG A 3 -16.73 1.34 -4.38
CA ARG A 3 -15.82 1.50 -3.27
C ARG A 3 -16.04 2.84 -2.61
N GLU A 4 -15.82 2.91 -1.30
CA GLU A 4 -15.93 4.17 -0.59
C GLU A 4 -14.88 5.17 -1.07
N PRO A 5 -15.24 6.46 -1.18
CA PRO A 5 -14.24 7.47 -1.56
C PRO A 5 -13.12 7.53 -0.53
N LEU A 6 -11.90 7.72 -1.02
CA LEU A 6 -10.73 7.83 -0.16
C LEU A 6 -10.43 9.28 0.17
N SER A 7 -9.88 9.51 1.37
CA SER A 7 -9.32 10.81 1.71
C SER A 7 -8.12 11.07 0.79
N PRO A 8 -7.69 12.33 0.62
CA PRO A 8 -6.59 12.65 -0.28
C PRO A 8 -5.31 11.85 -0.01
N GLU A 9 -4.93 11.68 1.26
CA GLU A 9 -3.72 10.93 1.62
C GLU A 9 -3.84 9.44 1.32
N LEU A 10 -5.03 8.87 1.49
CA LEU A 10 -5.26 7.47 1.17
C LEU A 10 -5.29 7.25 -0.34
N ASP A 11 -5.88 8.19 -1.08
CA ASP A 11 -5.89 8.15 -2.54
C ASP A 11 -4.47 8.21 -3.08
N GLU A 12 -3.64 9.10 -2.54
CA GLU A 12 -2.25 9.23 -2.94
C GLU A 12 -1.46 7.94 -2.65
N LEU A 13 -1.67 7.36 -1.47
CA LEU A 13 -1.03 6.09 -1.10
C LEU A 13 -1.45 4.98 -2.08
N TRP A 14 -2.73 4.86 -2.38
CA TRP A 14 -3.24 3.86 -3.30
C TRP A 14 -2.59 3.99 -4.69
N ARG A 15 -2.53 5.22 -5.22
CA ARG A 15 -1.92 5.47 -6.53
C ARG A 15 -0.42 5.18 -6.52
N ARG A 16 0.24 5.46 -5.41
CA ARG A 16 1.65 5.18 -5.25
C ARG A 16 1.90 3.66 -5.23
N LEU A 17 1.05 2.92 -4.53
CA LEU A 17 1.15 1.46 -4.49
C LEU A 17 0.87 0.86 -5.87
N TRP A 18 -0.06 1.44 -6.61
CA TRP A 18 -0.33 1.02 -7.98
C TRP A 18 0.93 1.16 -8.85
N THR A 19 1.61 2.30 -8.75
CA THR A 19 2.84 2.55 -9.49
C THR A 19 3.93 1.54 -9.13
N GLU A 20 4.11 1.28 -7.84
CA GLU A 20 5.10 0.30 -7.38
C GLU A 20 4.80 -1.10 -7.91
N TRP A 21 3.54 -1.48 -7.89
CA TRP A 21 3.12 -2.78 -8.37
C TRP A 21 3.32 -2.91 -9.88
N GLN A 22 2.97 -1.87 -10.63
CA GLN A 22 3.18 -1.84 -12.08
C GLN A 22 4.68 -1.89 -12.43
N ASP A 23 5.51 -1.18 -11.68
CA ASP A 23 6.95 -1.18 -11.89
C ASP A 23 7.58 -2.54 -11.59
N ASN A 24 6.89 -3.39 -10.83
CA ASN A 24 7.32 -4.74 -10.52
C ASN A 24 6.61 -5.79 -11.39
N ASP A 25 6.15 -5.39 -12.57
CA ASP A 25 5.47 -6.26 -13.55
C ASP A 25 4.23 -6.96 -12.98
N GLU A 26 3.50 -6.29 -12.08
CA GLU A 26 2.30 -6.82 -11.44
C GLU A 26 2.58 -8.12 -10.65
N GLU A 27 3.79 -8.22 -10.11
CA GLU A 27 4.19 -9.32 -9.23
C GLU A 27 4.28 -8.84 -7.78
N ASP A 28 4.35 -9.78 -6.85
CA ASP A 28 4.39 -9.49 -5.42
C ASP A 28 5.45 -8.44 -5.07
N VAL A 29 5.03 -7.43 -4.33
CA VAL A 29 5.92 -6.35 -3.86
C VAL A 29 6.04 -6.44 -2.35
N VAL A 30 7.25 -6.69 -1.87
CA VAL A 30 7.51 -6.72 -0.43
C VAL A 30 7.63 -5.28 0.07
N LEU A 31 6.76 -4.92 1.00
CA LEU A 31 6.78 -3.59 1.61
C LEU A 31 7.62 -3.66 2.89
N ASP A 32 8.93 -3.64 2.72
CA ASP A 32 9.87 -3.71 3.84
C ASP A 32 9.93 -2.37 4.59
N SER A 33 10.69 -2.31 5.68
CA SER A 33 10.81 -1.11 6.50
C SER A 33 11.24 0.11 5.70
N ALA A 34 12.22 -0.07 4.80
CA ALA A 34 12.72 1.02 3.97
C ALA A 34 11.63 1.55 3.04
N LYS A 35 10.87 0.67 2.43
CA LYS A 35 9.77 1.05 1.53
C LYS A 35 8.66 1.76 2.31
N LEU A 36 8.31 1.24 3.49
CA LEU A 36 7.28 1.87 4.32
C LEU A 36 7.70 3.26 4.77
N GLU A 37 8.96 3.43 5.16
CA GLU A 37 9.48 4.75 5.54
C GLU A 37 9.46 5.71 4.36
N GLU A 38 9.82 5.24 3.18
CA GLU A 38 9.78 6.05 1.97
C GLU A 38 8.36 6.54 1.68
N LEU A 39 7.37 5.67 1.81
CA LEU A 39 5.97 6.05 1.62
C LEU A 39 5.52 7.09 2.64
N GLU A 40 5.94 6.95 3.89
CA GLU A 40 5.62 7.93 4.92
C GLU A 40 6.26 9.30 4.66
N GLU A 41 7.49 9.30 4.14
CA GLU A 41 8.17 10.54 3.78
C GLU A 41 7.52 11.23 2.58
N GLU A 42 7.09 10.45 1.60
CA GLU A 42 6.46 10.99 0.40
C GLU A 42 5.04 11.46 0.64
N ILE A 43 4.37 10.91 1.65
CA ILE A 43 3.00 11.27 2.00
C ILE A 43 2.94 11.66 3.47
N PRO A 44 3.42 12.88 3.82
CA PRO A 44 3.47 13.31 5.22
C PRO A 44 2.11 13.29 5.92
N ALA A 45 1.03 13.43 5.16
CA ALA A 45 -0.33 13.42 5.72
C ALA A 45 -0.69 12.07 6.37
N LEU A 46 0.06 10.99 6.07
CA LEU A 46 -0.17 9.70 6.73
C LEU A 46 0.23 9.74 8.21
N GLY A 47 1.10 10.69 8.58
CA GLY A 47 1.50 10.87 9.98
C GLY A 47 2.15 9.65 10.61
N GLY A 48 2.97 8.91 9.84
CA GLY A 48 3.61 7.70 10.34
C GLY A 48 2.70 6.50 10.47
N ARG A 49 1.49 6.55 9.89
CA ARG A 49 0.49 5.48 10.02
C ARG A 49 0.29 4.70 8.73
N VAL A 50 1.36 4.45 8.00
CA VAL A 50 1.25 3.76 6.71
C VAL A 50 0.64 2.36 6.86
N LYS A 51 0.97 1.64 7.92
CA LYS A 51 0.41 0.29 8.14
C LYS A 51 -1.10 0.34 8.39
N THR A 52 -1.56 1.33 9.15
CA THR A 52 -2.99 1.53 9.39
C THR A 52 -3.69 1.90 8.08
N ALA A 53 -3.07 2.75 7.27
CA ALA A 53 -3.59 3.14 5.98
C ALA A 53 -3.69 1.94 5.03
N LEU A 54 -2.67 1.07 5.02
CA LEU A 54 -2.68 -0.14 4.22
C LEU A 54 -3.83 -1.06 4.62
N ALA A 55 -4.04 -1.24 5.93
CA ALA A 55 -5.14 -2.07 6.42
C ALA A 55 -6.49 -1.50 5.99
N TYR A 56 -6.63 -0.19 6.02
CA TYR A 56 -7.85 0.46 5.55
C TYR A 56 -8.07 0.20 4.06
N LEU A 57 -7.03 0.40 3.24
CA LEU A 57 -7.12 0.18 1.80
C LEU A 57 -7.50 -1.26 1.47
N GLN A 58 -6.98 -2.23 2.23
CA GLN A 58 -7.34 -3.63 2.02
C GLN A 58 -8.80 -3.89 2.38
N ARG A 59 -9.24 -3.34 3.50
CA ARG A 59 -10.64 -3.47 3.94
C ARG A 59 -11.58 -2.85 2.91
N ALA A 60 -11.19 -1.73 2.35
CA ALA A 60 -11.98 -1.02 1.33
C ALA A 60 -11.80 -1.60 -0.07
N ARG A 61 -10.99 -2.65 -0.21
CA ARG A 61 -10.76 -3.40 -1.46
C ARG A 61 -10.00 -2.64 -2.55
N TYR A 62 -9.16 -1.70 -2.15
CA TYR A 62 -8.28 -1.01 -3.09
C TYR A 62 -6.98 -1.75 -3.31
N VAL A 63 -6.52 -2.49 -2.30
CA VAL A 63 -5.30 -3.30 -2.41
C VAL A 63 -5.53 -4.64 -1.73
N GLN A 64 -4.68 -5.61 -2.06
CA GLN A 64 -4.64 -6.90 -1.38
C GLN A 64 -3.19 -7.17 -1.00
N TYR A 65 -2.97 -7.45 0.27
CA TYR A 65 -1.64 -7.84 0.73
C TYR A 65 -1.78 -8.98 1.74
N ARG A 66 -0.68 -9.71 1.91
CA ARG A 66 -0.60 -10.78 2.90
C ARG A 66 0.62 -10.53 3.77
N SER A 67 0.63 -11.11 4.96
CA SER A 67 1.79 -11.04 5.83
C SER A 67 2.78 -12.12 5.43
N GLY A 68 4.03 -11.72 5.20
CA GLY A 68 5.11 -12.64 4.87
C GLY A 68 6.26 -12.46 5.84
N VAL A 69 7.10 -13.50 5.95
CA VAL A 69 8.28 -13.42 6.80
C VAL A 69 9.43 -12.88 5.97
N GLY A 70 9.92 -11.68 6.34
CA GLY A 70 11.06 -11.05 5.70
C GLY A 70 12.29 -11.13 6.59
N GLY A 71 13.38 -10.48 6.17
CA GLY A 71 14.64 -10.46 6.91
C GLY A 71 14.55 -9.78 8.26
N GLU A 72 13.56 -8.92 8.46
CA GLU A 72 13.37 -8.17 9.70
C GLU A 72 12.07 -8.51 10.43
N GLY A 73 11.45 -9.66 10.09
CA GLY A 73 10.23 -10.10 10.72
C GLY A 73 9.07 -10.22 9.74
N ILE A 74 7.86 -9.87 10.18
CA ILE A 74 6.67 -9.96 9.34
C ILE A 74 6.49 -8.68 8.56
N GLU A 75 6.43 -8.81 7.23
CA GLU A 75 6.29 -7.67 6.34
C GLU A 75 5.07 -7.86 5.44
N PRO A 76 4.36 -6.76 5.07
CA PRO A 76 3.26 -6.87 4.12
C PRO A 76 3.82 -7.19 2.73
N ILE A 77 3.17 -8.12 2.05
CA ILE A 77 3.50 -8.47 0.67
C ILE A 77 2.29 -8.11 -0.18
N LEU A 78 2.43 -7.06 -0.97
CA LEU A 78 1.38 -6.56 -1.85
C LEU A 78 1.28 -7.46 -3.08
N TYR A 79 0.11 -8.05 -3.33
CA TYR A 79 -0.04 -8.96 -4.46
C TYR A 79 -1.16 -8.60 -5.41
N ASP A 80 -1.92 -7.55 -5.13
CA ASP A 80 -2.91 -7.04 -6.06
C ASP A 80 -3.27 -5.61 -5.70
N VAL A 81 -3.48 -4.78 -6.70
CA VAL A 81 -3.89 -3.38 -6.52
C VAL A 81 -4.99 -3.06 -7.53
N TYR A 82 -6.09 -2.46 -7.04
CA TYR A 82 -7.16 -2.01 -7.91
C TYR A 82 -6.65 -0.85 -8.78
N GLU A 83 -6.91 -0.92 -10.08
CA GLU A 83 -6.43 0.09 -11.02
C GLU A 83 -7.10 1.45 -10.81
N PRO A 84 -6.32 2.52 -10.55
CA PRO A 84 -6.87 3.87 -10.48
C PRO A 84 -7.37 4.33 -11.86
N ARG A 85 -8.55 4.90 -11.91
CA ARG A 85 -9.17 5.38 -13.15
C ARG A 85 -9.59 6.83 -13.03
#